data_839620b6c202c9d69854a625fb6c7fe9
#
_entry.id   839620b6c202c9d69854a625fb6c7fe9
#
_cell.length_a   1.000
_cell.length_b   1.000
_cell.length_c   1.000
_cell.angle_alpha   90.00
_cell.angle_beta   90.00
_cell.angle_gamma   90.00
#
_symmetry.space_group_name_H-M   'P 1'
#
loop_
_entity.id
_entity.type
_entity.pdbx_description
1 polymer ?
#
loop_
_entity_poly.entity_id
_entity_poly.type
_entity_poly.pdbx_seq_one_letter_code
_entity_poly.pdbx_strand_id
1 'polypeptide(L)'
;MKKIITLLILTYLPLSAQSPSYYNSVQQLMGNDLKNELHDIIKEHNEFSYTSTKNILKLADQDPENENNVILIYKGLSISKEDFASNNQQDFWNREHVWVKSQGGFNGDETYGALGAYSDAHNLKPCDASINSARGTKDFDIGGSPNSEATGCNFTATTWEPRDEVKGDVARIIFYMDARYKGDSGEPNLTVVESINNSSDPLMGRLSTLLEWNEQDPVDAFERRRNQTIFNWQQNRNPFIDYPEFANLIWGNNTLSSIIFDVVELSNIN
;
A
#
# COMPACT_ATOMS: atom_id res chain seq x y z
N MET A 1 56.77 -4.72 -11.40
CA MET A 1 55.47 -5.28 -11.76
C MET A 1 54.39 -4.39 -11.15
N LYS A 2 53.72 -3.55 -11.94
CA LYS A 2 52.62 -2.68 -11.47
C LYS A 2 51.35 -3.48 -11.46
N LYS A 3 50.72 -3.67 -10.27
CA LYS A 3 49.38 -4.27 -10.14
C LYS A 3 48.33 -3.24 -10.58
N ILE A 4 47.63 -3.53 -11.67
CA ILE A 4 46.46 -2.76 -12.11
C ILE A 4 45.30 -3.27 -11.25
N ILE A 5 44.75 -2.41 -10.39
CA ILE A 5 43.52 -2.66 -9.66
C ILE A 5 42.38 -2.17 -10.58
N THR A 6 41.67 -3.09 -11.19
CA THR A 6 40.46 -2.77 -11.95
C THR A 6 39.34 -2.52 -10.96
N LEU A 7 38.95 -1.25 -10.80
CA LEU A 7 37.78 -0.84 -10.00
C LEU A 7 36.53 -1.16 -10.81
N LEU A 8 35.79 -2.20 -10.39
CA LEU A 8 34.49 -2.54 -10.95
C LEU A 8 33.48 -1.51 -10.41
N ILE A 9 33.15 -0.51 -11.22
CA ILE A 9 32.07 0.42 -10.89
C ILE A 9 30.77 -0.32 -11.21
N LEU A 10 30.11 -0.84 -10.18
CA LEU A 10 28.74 -1.33 -10.27
C LEU A 10 27.84 -0.08 -10.46
N THR A 11 27.46 0.21 -11.69
CA THR A 11 26.42 1.19 -11.96
C THR A 11 25.09 0.61 -11.50
N TYR A 12 24.61 1.03 -10.35
CA TYR A 12 23.20 0.89 -9.98
C TYR A 12 22.39 1.70 -11.00
N LEU A 13 21.78 1.01 -11.95
CA LEU A 13 20.70 1.60 -12.73
C LEU A 13 19.55 1.80 -11.74
N PRO A 14 19.03 3.01 -11.55
CA PRO A 14 17.83 3.19 -10.76
C PRO A 14 16.72 2.36 -11.43
N LEU A 15 16.05 1.51 -10.65
CA LEU A 15 14.84 0.83 -11.08
C LEU A 15 13.88 1.93 -11.53
N SER A 16 13.62 2.01 -12.83
CA SER A 16 12.97 3.16 -13.45
C SER A 16 11.66 3.47 -12.74
N ALA A 17 11.57 4.68 -12.19
CA ALA A 17 10.27 5.31 -11.96
C ALA A 17 9.45 5.18 -13.24
N GLN A 18 8.13 4.94 -13.11
CA GLN A 18 7.22 4.86 -14.26
C GLN A 18 7.47 6.04 -15.19
N SER A 19 7.31 5.80 -16.50
CA SER A 19 7.43 6.85 -17.49
C SER A 19 6.71 8.12 -17.03
N PRO A 20 7.34 9.29 -17.06
CA PRO A 20 6.70 10.57 -16.73
C PRO A 20 5.35 10.75 -17.45
N SER A 21 5.15 10.09 -18.59
CA SER A 21 3.90 10.15 -19.36
C SER A 21 2.69 9.54 -18.63
N TYR A 22 2.87 8.63 -17.66
CA TYR A 22 1.75 8.00 -16.96
C TYR A 22 0.98 9.01 -16.08
N TYR A 23 1.67 10.02 -15.54
CA TYR A 23 1.11 11.05 -14.67
C TYR A 23 1.18 12.47 -15.28
N ASN A 24 1.26 12.62 -16.60
CA ASN A 24 1.42 13.94 -17.24
C ASN A 24 0.28 14.92 -16.94
N SER A 25 -0.94 14.41 -16.71
CA SER A 25 -2.12 15.22 -16.50
C SER A 25 -2.24 15.79 -15.08
N VAL A 26 -1.45 15.30 -14.11
CA VAL A 26 -1.55 15.76 -12.70
C VAL A 26 -0.72 17.00 -12.39
N GLN A 27 0.03 17.54 -13.36
CA GLN A 27 0.93 18.68 -13.13
C GLN A 27 0.16 19.89 -12.58
N GLN A 28 0.66 20.46 -11.48
CA GLN A 28 0.09 21.63 -10.78
C GLN A 28 -1.29 21.41 -10.12
N LEU A 29 -1.79 20.16 -10.10
CA LEU A 29 -3.03 19.82 -9.40
C LEU A 29 -2.77 19.57 -7.91
N MET A 30 -3.78 19.88 -7.08
CA MET A 30 -3.76 19.73 -5.63
C MET A 30 -5.15 19.38 -5.10
N GLY A 31 -5.21 18.91 -3.86
CA GLY A 31 -6.48 18.62 -3.19
C GLY A 31 -7.35 17.66 -4.00
N ASN A 32 -8.63 17.96 -4.03
CA ASN A 32 -9.60 17.11 -4.74
C ASN A 32 -9.37 17.05 -6.26
N ASP A 33 -8.80 18.08 -6.88
CA ASP A 33 -8.54 18.05 -8.32
C ASP A 33 -7.43 17.04 -8.63
N LEU A 34 -6.36 17.00 -7.83
CA LEU A 34 -5.33 15.98 -7.94
C LEU A 34 -5.89 14.58 -7.67
N LYS A 35 -6.66 14.42 -6.59
CA LYS A 35 -7.28 13.13 -6.25
C LYS A 35 -8.16 12.60 -7.37
N ASN A 36 -8.99 13.45 -7.96
CA ASN A 36 -9.87 13.07 -9.07
C ASN A 36 -9.08 12.67 -10.32
N GLU A 37 -8.03 13.42 -10.67
CA GLU A 37 -7.19 13.09 -11.81
C GLU A 37 -6.43 11.77 -11.60
N LEU A 38 -5.89 11.54 -10.40
CA LEU A 38 -5.29 10.26 -10.06
C LEU A 38 -6.29 9.12 -10.16
N HIS A 39 -7.52 9.31 -9.67
CA HIS A 39 -8.60 8.34 -9.84
C HIS A 39 -8.81 8.00 -11.33
N ASP A 40 -8.94 9.00 -12.18
CA ASP A 40 -9.18 8.80 -13.63
C ASP A 40 -8.03 8.03 -14.31
N ILE A 41 -6.78 8.21 -13.85
CA ILE A 41 -5.61 7.47 -14.34
C ILE A 41 -5.63 6.00 -13.89
N ILE A 42 -6.05 5.70 -12.63
CA ILE A 42 -5.88 4.39 -12.02
C ILE A 42 -7.16 3.56 -11.93
N LYS A 43 -8.33 4.13 -12.28
CA LYS A 43 -9.63 3.45 -12.14
C LYS A 43 -9.79 2.23 -13.03
N GLU A 44 -9.27 2.31 -14.24
CA GLU A 44 -9.32 1.20 -15.19
C GLU A 44 -8.16 0.24 -14.91
N HIS A 45 -8.47 -1.01 -14.61
CA HIS A 45 -7.47 -2.04 -14.40
C HIS A 45 -8.00 -3.43 -14.75
N ASN A 46 -7.09 -4.37 -14.97
CA ASN A 46 -7.46 -5.77 -15.16
C ASN A 46 -7.86 -6.36 -13.80
N GLU A 47 -9.07 -6.84 -13.72
CA GLU A 47 -9.58 -7.49 -12.51
C GLU A 47 -9.23 -8.98 -12.49
N PHE A 48 -8.82 -9.46 -11.33
CA PHE A 48 -8.53 -10.86 -11.08
C PHE A 48 -9.43 -11.36 -9.96
N SER A 49 -9.83 -12.63 -10.04
CA SER A 49 -10.58 -13.24 -8.93
C SER A 49 -9.77 -13.25 -7.65
N TYR A 50 -10.43 -13.16 -6.52
CA TYR A 50 -9.78 -13.23 -5.20
C TYR A 50 -8.87 -14.45 -5.07
N THR A 51 -9.29 -15.61 -5.62
CA THR A 51 -8.45 -16.81 -5.64
C THR A 51 -7.17 -16.63 -6.47
N SER A 52 -7.28 -15.96 -7.62
CA SER A 52 -6.12 -15.73 -8.51
C SER A 52 -5.14 -14.72 -7.95
N THR A 53 -5.60 -13.73 -7.17
CA THR A 53 -4.76 -12.69 -6.56
C THR A 53 -3.67 -13.27 -5.68
N LYS A 54 -3.88 -14.43 -5.05
CA LYS A 54 -2.84 -15.14 -4.31
C LYS A 54 -1.56 -15.33 -5.14
N ASN A 55 -1.68 -15.61 -6.44
CA ASN A 55 -0.52 -15.81 -7.30
C ASN A 55 0.20 -14.49 -7.61
N ILE A 56 -0.54 -13.39 -7.66
CA ILE A 56 0.06 -12.05 -7.80
C ILE A 56 0.87 -11.73 -6.55
N LEU A 57 0.32 -11.97 -5.36
CA LEU A 57 1.01 -11.72 -4.09
C LEU A 57 2.28 -12.58 -3.93
N LYS A 58 2.25 -13.84 -4.37
CA LYS A 58 3.44 -14.72 -4.37
C LYS A 58 4.62 -14.12 -5.16
N LEU A 59 4.36 -13.25 -6.13
CA LEU A 59 5.38 -12.56 -6.92
C LEU A 59 5.65 -11.14 -6.39
N ALA A 60 4.61 -10.39 -6.09
CA ALA A 60 4.70 -9.01 -5.65
C ALA A 60 5.38 -8.87 -4.28
N ASP A 61 5.04 -9.78 -3.36
CA ASP A 61 5.56 -9.80 -2.00
C ASP A 61 6.63 -10.90 -1.79
N GLN A 62 7.27 -11.36 -2.88
CA GLN A 62 8.36 -12.32 -2.84
C GLN A 62 9.54 -11.78 -2.03
N ASP A 63 10.10 -12.64 -1.16
CA ASP A 63 11.33 -12.34 -0.44
C ASP A 63 12.50 -12.12 -1.43
N PRO A 64 13.19 -10.98 -1.38
CA PRO A 64 14.37 -10.72 -2.22
C PRO A 64 15.50 -11.74 -2.03
N GLU A 65 15.63 -12.29 -0.82
CA GLU A 65 16.70 -13.23 -0.44
C GLU A 65 16.31 -14.69 -0.66
N ASN A 66 15.01 -14.98 -0.86
CA ASN A 66 14.51 -16.34 -1.08
C ASN A 66 13.27 -16.35 -2.00
N GLU A 67 13.45 -16.66 -3.26
CA GLU A 67 12.38 -16.66 -4.27
C GLU A 67 11.21 -17.62 -3.96
N ASN A 68 11.40 -18.60 -3.07
CA ASN A 68 10.35 -19.55 -2.67
C ASN A 68 9.46 -19.00 -1.55
N ASN A 69 9.79 -17.84 -0.99
CA ASN A 69 9.11 -17.26 0.15
C ASN A 69 8.39 -15.95 -0.19
N VAL A 70 7.46 -15.56 0.67
CA VAL A 70 6.86 -14.23 0.75
C VAL A 70 7.22 -13.57 2.08
N ILE A 71 7.22 -12.23 2.11
CA ILE A 71 7.40 -11.45 3.34
C ILE A 71 6.02 -11.11 3.91
N LEU A 72 5.80 -11.43 5.18
CA LEU A 72 4.58 -11.13 5.91
C LEU A 72 4.57 -9.69 6.41
N ILE A 73 3.52 -8.93 6.09
CA ILE A 73 3.48 -7.49 6.37
C ILE A 73 3.72 -7.14 7.85
N TYR A 74 2.99 -7.72 8.80
CA TYR A 74 3.06 -7.31 10.19
C TYR A 74 4.16 -8.00 11.00
N LYS A 75 4.59 -9.19 10.58
CA LYS A 75 5.69 -9.91 11.24
C LYS A 75 7.07 -9.64 10.62
N GLY A 76 7.14 -9.19 9.36
CA GLY A 76 8.40 -9.05 8.63
C GLY A 76 9.11 -10.38 8.37
N LEU A 77 8.46 -11.50 8.60
CA LEU A 77 9.04 -12.82 8.43
C LEU A 77 8.92 -13.32 7.00
N SER A 78 9.96 -14.00 6.55
CA SER A 78 10.02 -14.75 5.30
C SER A 78 9.46 -16.15 5.52
N ILE A 79 8.39 -16.50 4.81
CA ILE A 79 7.78 -17.83 4.93
C ILE A 79 7.45 -18.41 3.55
N SER A 80 7.41 -19.73 3.45
CA SER A 80 7.15 -20.43 2.19
C SER A 80 5.87 -19.95 1.51
N LYS A 81 5.94 -19.72 0.21
CA LYS A 81 4.77 -19.42 -0.64
C LYS A 81 3.68 -20.50 -0.56
N GLU A 82 4.06 -21.72 -0.19
CA GLU A 82 3.14 -22.86 -0.11
C GLU A 82 2.46 -22.98 1.26
N ASP A 83 2.96 -22.30 2.30
CA ASP A 83 2.37 -22.26 3.63
C ASP A 83 1.17 -21.31 3.67
N PHE A 84 0.25 -21.48 2.73
CA PHE A 84 -0.98 -20.71 2.62
C PHE A 84 -2.14 -21.41 3.32
N ALA A 85 -2.81 -20.70 4.22
CA ALA A 85 -3.99 -21.19 4.94
C ALA A 85 -5.24 -20.37 4.62
N SER A 86 -6.38 -21.01 4.67
CA SER A 86 -7.70 -20.36 4.60
C SER A 86 -8.32 -20.09 5.98
N ASN A 87 -7.66 -20.49 7.06
CA ASN A 87 -8.07 -20.35 8.45
C ASN A 87 -7.06 -19.50 9.26
N ASN A 88 -7.30 -19.33 10.56
CA ASN A 88 -6.47 -18.51 11.46
C ASN A 88 -5.25 -19.28 12.00
N GLN A 89 -4.65 -20.13 11.20
CA GLN A 89 -3.52 -20.94 11.61
C GLN A 89 -2.24 -20.11 11.70
N GLN A 90 -1.62 -20.08 12.85
CA GLN A 90 -0.31 -19.46 13.08
C GLN A 90 0.76 -20.11 12.20
N ASP A 91 1.76 -19.31 11.78
CA ASP A 91 2.86 -19.71 10.91
C ASP A 91 2.44 -20.15 9.49
N PHE A 92 1.20 -19.85 9.12
CA PHE A 92 0.69 -19.90 7.75
C PHE A 92 0.23 -18.50 7.33
N TRP A 93 0.35 -18.16 6.05
CA TRP A 93 -0.11 -16.88 5.57
C TRP A 93 -1.45 -16.95 4.87
N ASN A 94 -2.17 -15.85 4.95
CA ASN A 94 -3.35 -15.61 4.14
C ASN A 94 -3.31 -14.17 3.56
N ARG A 95 -4.39 -13.75 2.93
CA ARG A 95 -4.51 -12.40 2.34
C ARG A 95 -5.12 -11.46 3.35
N GLU A 96 -4.33 -10.54 3.82
CA GLU A 96 -4.79 -9.37 4.57
C GLU A 96 -5.40 -8.36 3.61
N HIS A 97 -6.60 -7.88 3.91
CA HIS A 97 -7.15 -6.67 3.34
C HIS A 97 -6.73 -5.49 4.21
N VAL A 98 -5.76 -4.69 3.76
CA VAL A 98 -5.26 -3.54 4.52
C VAL A 98 -6.39 -2.54 4.75
N TRP A 99 -7.13 -2.15 3.71
CA TRP A 99 -8.47 -1.61 3.89
C TRP A 99 -9.44 -2.76 4.10
N VAL A 100 -10.01 -2.82 5.30
CA VAL A 100 -10.85 -3.96 5.72
C VAL A 100 -12.09 -4.09 4.83
N LYS A 101 -12.30 -5.28 4.28
CA LYS A 101 -13.44 -5.55 3.38
C LYS A 101 -14.80 -5.22 3.99
N SER A 102 -15.00 -5.47 5.28
CA SER A 102 -16.27 -5.20 5.97
C SER A 102 -16.51 -3.70 6.21
N GLN A 103 -15.47 -2.89 6.30
CA GLN A 103 -15.56 -1.43 6.37
C GLN A 103 -15.63 -0.78 4.98
N GLY A 104 -15.30 -1.50 3.93
CA GLY A 104 -15.43 -1.02 2.56
C GLY A 104 -16.74 -1.38 1.90
N GLY A 105 -17.53 -2.26 2.52
CA GLY A 105 -18.74 -2.80 1.91
C GLY A 105 -18.47 -3.64 0.65
N PHE A 106 -17.21 -3.97 0.36
CA PHE A 106 -16.86 -4.84 -0.76
C PHE A 106 -16.99 -6.30 -0.36
N ASN A 107 -18.23 -6.70 -0.23
CA ASN A 107 -18.60 -8.11 0.01
C ASN A 107 -18.48 -8.85 -1.31
N GLY A 108 -17.34 -9.51 -1.51
CA GLY A 108 -17.21 -10.44 -2.60
C GLY A 108 -18.03 -11.69 -2.32
N ASP A 109 -18.89 -12.06 -3.25
CA ASP A 109 -19.39 -13.41 -3.30
C ASP A 109 -18.23 -14.31 -3.75
N GLU A 110 -17.61 -15.02 -2.81
CA GLU A 110 -16.51 -15.95 -3.11
C GLU A 110 -16.92 -17.03 -4.13
N THR A 111 -18.22 -17.25 -4.29
CA THR A 111 -18.79 -18.23 -5.22
C THR A 111 -18.57 -17.83 -6.69
N TYR A 112 -18.48 -16.53 -6.98
CA TYR A 112 -18.29 -16.00 -8.34
C TYR A 112 -16.92 -15.33 -8.57
N GLY A 113 -15.98 -15.51 -7.63
CA GLY A 113 -14.67 -14.89 -7.75
C GLY A 113 -14.76 -13.37 -7.63
N ALA A 114 -14.96 -12.90 -6.41
CA ALA A 114 -15.05 -11.47 -6.13
C ALA A 114 -13.97 -10.66 -6.85
N LEU A 115 -14.39 -9.59 -7.50
CA LEU A 115 -13.60 -8.68 -8.31
C LEU A 115 -13.54 -7.29 -7.65
N GLY A 116 -12.90 -6.33 -8.30
CA GLY A 116 -12.81 -4.95 -7.85
C GLY A 116 -12.07 -4.81 -6.52
N ALA A 117 -12.57 -3.96 -5.63
CA ALA A 117 -11.93 -3.62 -4.36
C ALA A 117 -11.64 -4.84 -3.46
N TYR A 118 -12.43 -5.90 -3.57
CA TYR A 118 -12.24 -7.13 -2.81
C TYR A 118 -10.98 -7.91 -3.23
N SER A 119 -10.60 -7.85 -4.48
CA SER A 119 -9.50 -8.62 -5.05
C SER A 119 -8.34 -7.76 -5.57
N ASP A 120 -8.38 -6.46 -5.33
CA ASP A 120 -7.32 -5.54 -5.74
C ASP A 120 -6.00 -5.89 -5.05
N ALA A 121 -4.98 -6.26 -5.83
CA ALA A 121 -3.69 -6.67 -5.31
C ALA A 121 -2.95 -5.53 -4.59
N HIS A 122 -3.27 -4.26 -4.88
CA HIS A 122 -2.70 -3.13 -4.13
C HIS A 122 -3.20 -3.11 -2.69
N ASN A 123 -4.45 -3.54 -2.42
CA ASN A 123 -5.02 -3.63 -1.08
C ASN A 123 -4.63 -4.91 -0.32
N LEU A 124 -4.16 -5.94 -1.02
CA LEU A 124 -3.91 -7.25 -0.43
C LEU A 124 -2.43 -7.45 -0.09
N LYS A 125 -2.15 -7.99 1.09
CA LYS A 125 -0.78 -8.33 1.53
C LYS A 125 -0.74 -9.74 2.12
N PRO A 126 0.37 -10.49 1.96
CA PRO A 126 0.59 -11.70 2.76
C PRO A 126 0.69 -11.31 4.25
N CYS A 127 -0.10 -11.96 5.07
CA CYS A 127 -0.10 -11.77 6.51
C CYS A 127 -0.17 -13.12 7.21
N ASP A 128 0.50 -13.26 8.36
CA ASP A 128 0.26 -14.41 9.23
C ASP A 128 -1.23 -14.50 9.56
N ALA A 129 -1.82 -15.68 9.43
CA ALA A 129 -3.27 -15.84 9.51
C ALA A 129 -3.83 -15.57 10.92
N SER A 130 -3.05 -15.85 11.98
CA SER A 130 -3.43 -15.50 13.35
C SER A 130 -3.36 -13.99 13.59
N ILE A 131 -2.32 -13.33 13.05
CA ILE A 131 -2.16 -11.87 13.15
C ILE A 131 -3.22 -11.15 12.33
N ASN A 132 -3.55 -11.62 11.14
CA ASN A 132 -4.66 -11.09 10.35
C ASN A 132 -5.97 -11.11 11.15
N SER A 133 -6.26 -12.23 11.83
CA SER A 133 -7.39 -12.34 12.76
C SER A 133 -7.30 -11.37 13.93
N ALA A 134 -6.13 -11.19 14.53
CA ALA A 134 -5.91 -10.29 15.65
C ALA A 134 -6.07 -8.81 15.25
N ARG A 135 -5.60 -8.43 14.05
CA ARG A 135 -5.84 -7.12 13.46
C ARG A 135 -7.34 -6.90 13.25
N GLY A 136 -8.03 -7.86 12.66
CA GLY A 136 -9.48 -7.84 12.48
C GLY A 136 -9.95 -6.59 11.72
N THR A 137 -10.88 -5.83 12.31
CA THR A 137 -11.46 -4.61 11.70
C THR A 137 -10.92 -3.32 12.30
N LYS A 138 -9.77 -3.38 12.97
CA LYS A 138 -9.17 -2.19 13.60
C LYS A 138 -8.68 -1.21 12.55
N ASP A 139 -8.92 0.07 12.81
CA ASP A 139 -8.32 1.17 12.05
C ASP A 139 -6.83 1.29 12.35
N PHE A 140 -6.14 2.16 11.65
CA PHE A 140 -4.72 2.43 11.85
C PHE A 140 -4.51 3.69 12.68
N ASP A 141 -3.84 3.54 13.83
CA ASP A 141 -3.41 4.65 14.68
C ASP A 141 -2.30 4.22 15.63
N ILE A 142 -1.65 5.19 16.25
CA ILE A 142 -0.52 5.00 17.16
C ILE A 142 -1.01 4.50 18.52
N GLY A 143 -0.20 3.65 19.16
CA GLY A 143 -0.31 3.28 20.57
C GLY A 143 -1.05 1.98 20.82
N GLY A 144 -1.24 1.74 22.11
CA GLY A 144 -1.83 0.51 22.61
C GLY A 144 -0.83 -0.42 23.30
N SER A 145 -1.20 -1.69 23.44
CA SER A 145 -0.36 -2.72 24.02
C SER A 145 0.43 -3.45 22.92
N PRO A 146 1.68 -3.87 23.19
CA PRO A 146 2.45 -4.68 22.23
C PRO A 146 1.73 -5.99 21.90
N ASN A 147 1.77 -6.36 20.62
CA ASN A 147 1.33 -7.68 20.19
C ASN A 147 2.46 -8.70 20.43
N SER A 148 2.17 -9.80 21.13
CA SER A 148 3.18 -10.77 21.52
C SER A 148 3.69 -11.64 20.36
N GLU A 149 2.91 -11.76 19.29
CA GLU A 149 3.23 -12.61 18.13
C GLU A 149 3.79 -11.78 16.97
N ALA A 150 3.32 -10.55 16.77
CA ALA A 150 3.83 -9.59 15.79
C ALA A 150 4.66 -8.52 16.50
N THR A 151 5.93 -8.82 16.76
CA THR A 151 6.87 -7.92 17.45
C THR A 151 6.99 -6.59 16.67
N GLY A 152 6.88 -5.48 17.41
CA GLY A 152 6.88 -4.13 16.84
C GLY A 152 5.48 -3.61 16.50
N CYS A 153 4.46 -4.46 16.46
CA CYS A 153 3.08 -4.04 16.34
C CYS A 153 2.45 -3.78 17.71
N ASN A 154 1.59 -2.75 17.78
CA ASN A 154 0.77 -2.46 18.96
C ASN A 154 -0.71 -2.46 18.58
N PHE A 155 -1.60 -2.58 19.58
CA PHE A 155 -3.02 -2.55 19.32
C PHE A 155 -3.83 -2.04 20.52
N THR A 156 -4.97 -1.47 20.22
CA THR A 156 -6.05 -1.21 21.18
C THR A 156 -7.26 -2.08 20.85
N ALA A 157 -8.38 -1.83 21.47
CA ALA A 157 -9.64 -2.48 21.07
C ALA A 157 -10.06 -2.08 19.64
N THR A 158 -9.66 -0.91 19.16
CA THR A 158 -10.16 -0.27 17.94
C THR A 158 -9.09 0.10 16.93
N THR A 159 -7.81 0.07 17.30
CA THR A 159 -6.70 0.48 16.44
C THR A 159 -5.60 -0.57 16.38
N TRP A 160 -4.87 -0.55 15.28
CA TRP A 160 -3.67 -1.32 15.01
C TRP A 160 -2.54 -0.38 14.60
N GLU A 161 -1.42 -0.47 15.31
CA GLU A 161 -0.17 0.17 14.92
C GLU A 161 0.77 -0.89 14.35
N PRO A 162 1.10 -0.86 13.06
CA PRO A 162 2.05 -1.80 12.49
C PRO A 162 3.48 -1.48 12.94
N ARG A 163 4.41 -2.44 12.74
CA ARG A 163 5.84 -2.20 12.95
C ARG A 163 6.34 -1.05 12.08
N ASP A 164 7.40 -0.38 12.52
CA ASP A 164 7.87 0.87 11.91
C ASP A 164 8.20 0.74 10.41
N GLU A 165 8.78 -0.40 10.00
CA GLU A 165 9.23 -0.64 8.62
C GLU A 165 8.11 -0.88 7.59
N VAL A 166 6.84 -0.80 8.00
CA VAL A 166 5.68 -0.93 7.08
C VAL A 166 4.59 0.09 7.37
N LYS A 167 4.88 1.09 8.18
CA LYS A 167 3.93 2.19 8.45
C LYS A 167 3.60 2.95 7.18
N GLY A 168 4.61 3.30 6.40
CA GLY A 168 4.47 3.95 5.11
C GLY A 168 3.77 3.07 4.08
N ASP A 169 4.12 1.77 4.00
CA ASP A 169 3.44 0.81 3.13
C ASP A 169 1.91 0.82 3.36
N VAL A 170 1.52 0.72 4.65
CA VAL A 170 0.11 0.74 5.04
C VAL A 170 -0.56 2.06 4.66
N ALA A 171 0.07 3.19 4.97
CA ALA A 171 -0.47 4.51 4.63
C ALA A 171 -0.71 4.67 3.12
N ARG A 172 0.28 4.31 2.30
CA ARG A 172 0.19 4.39 0.83
C ARG A 172 -0.84 3.44 0.23
N ILE A 173 -1.07 2.28 0.86
CA ILE A 173 -2.17 1.37 0.47
C ILE A 173 -3.53 2.02 0.77
N ILE A 174 -3.70 2.62 1.94
CA ILE A 174 -4.95 3.26 2.34
C ILE A 174 -5.24 4.48 1.44
N PHE A 175 -4.25 5.32 1.14
CA PHE A 175 -4.40 6.43 0.21
C PHE A 175 -4.77 5.98 -1.21
N TYR A 176 -4.17 4.89 -1.68
CA TYR A 176 -4.54 4.28 -2.97
C TYR A 176 -6.01 3.86 -2.98
N MET A 177 -6.48 3.18 -1.94
CA MET A 177 -7.86 2.71 -1.87
C MET A 177 -8.87 3.86 -1.88
N ASP A 178 -8.60 4.94 -1.16
CA ASP A 178 -9.42 6.16 -1.17
C ASP A 178 -9.42 6.84 -2.56
N ALA A 179 -8.27 6.94 -3.22
CA ALA A 179 -8.18 7.55 -4.54
C ALA A 179 -8.80 6.68 -5.64
N ARG A 180 -8.63 5.33 -5.55
CA ARG A 180 -9.12 4.39 -6.56
C ARG A 180 -10.63 4.18 -6.50
N TYR A 181 -11.20 4.12 -5.30
CA TYR A 181 -12.59 3.72 -5.10
C TYR A 181 -13.43 4.87 -4.55
N LYS A 182 -14.02 5.67 -5.43
CA LYS A 182 -14.85 6.82 -5.07
C LYS A 182 -16.36 6.65 -5.35
N GLY A 183 -16.82 5.40 -5.55
CA GLY A 183 -18.24 5.08 -5.73
C GLY A 183 -18.72 5.07 -7.17
N ASP A 184 -17.82 5.11 -8.15
CA ASP A 184 -18.18 5.04 -9.56
C ASP A 184 -18.72 3.65 -9.92
N SER A 185 -19.71 3.59 -10.81
CA SER A 185 -20.24 2.33 -11.37
C SER A 185 -20.70 1.27 -10.36
N GLY A 186 -21.05 1.68 -9.14
CA GLY A 186 -21.47 0.78 -8.07
C GLY A 186 -20.32 0.22 -7.22
N GLU A 187 -19.10 0.68 -7.45
CA GLU A 187 -17.97 0.42 -6.57
C GLU A 187 -18.14 1.11 -5.21
N PRO A 188 -17.43 0.68 -4.14
CA PRO A 188 -17.48 1.37 -2.86
C PRO A 188 -16.94 2.80 -2.96
N ASN A 189 -17.49 3.70 -2.13
CA ASN A 189 -16.96 5.06 -1.97
C ASN A 189 -16.11 5.12 -0.70
N LEU A 190 -14.83 4.79 -0.82
CA LEU A 190 -13.90 4.72 0.30
C LEU A 190 -13.38 6.12 0.65
N THR A 191 -13.30 6.42 1.96
CA THR A 191 -12.85 7.75 2.40
C THR A 191 -11.95 7.63 3.63
N VAL A 192 -10.75 8.19 3.55
CA VAL A 192 -9.86 8.36 4.70
C VAL A 192 -10.36 9.52 5.55
N VAL A 193 -10.47 9.31 6.85
CA VAL A 193 -11.02 10.28 7.81
C VAL A 193 -10.10 10.48 9.01
N GLU A 194 -10.28 11.60 9.73
CA GLU A 194 -9.50 11.89 10.93
C GLU A 194 -9.97 11.09 12.16
N SER A 195 -11.19 10.58 12.15
CA SER A 195 -11.74 9.80 13.26
C SER A 195 -11.46 8.30 13.12
N ILE A 196 -11.32 7.60 14.24
CA ILE A 196 -11.34 6.14 14.27
C ILE A 196 -12.77 5.66 14.02
N ASN A 197 -12.92 4.82 13.02
CA ASN A 197 -14.21 4.28 12.60
C ASN A 197 -14.18 2.74 12.68
N ASN A 198 -14.96 2.17 13.59
CA ASN A 198 -15.09 0.71 13.73
C ASN A 198 -16.49 0.23 13.32
N SER A 199 -17.18 1.01 12.48
CA SER A 199 -18.47 0.64 11.89
C SER A 199 -18.25 -0.09 10.56
N SER A 200 -19.34 -0.45 9.89
CA SER A 200 -19.31 -0.98 8.52
C SER A 200 -19.26 0.12 7.45
N ASP A 201 -19.20 1.40 7.86
CA ASP A 201 -19.12 2.51 6.92
C ASP A 201 -17.78 2.47 6.14
N PRO A 202 -17.76 2.91 4.89
CA PRO A 202 -16.56 2.88 4.05
C PRO A 202 -15.57 3.98 4.42
N LEU A 203 -15.22 4.08 5.69
CA LEU A 203 -14.34 5.07 6.29
C LEU A 203 -13.15 4.37 6.97
N MET A 204 -11.97 4.95 6.87
CA MET A 204 -10.75 4.43 7.51
C MET A 204 -9.98 5.60 8.16
N GLY A 205 -9.64 5.47 9.45
CA GLY A 205 -8.81 6.42 10.18
C GLY A 205 -7.42 5.85 10.46
N ARG A 206 -6.50 6.66 10.94
CA ARG A 206 -6.59 8.13 11.16
C ARG A 206 -5.75 8.85 10.11
N LEU A 207 -6.33 9.82 9.43
CA LEU A 207 -5.65 10.55 8.35
C LEU A 207 -4.32 11.18 8.79
N SER A 208 -4.31 11.92 9.92
CA SER A 208 -3.08 12.56 10.41
C SER A 208 -1.97 11.56 10.70
N THR A 209 -2.30 10.41 11.29
CA THR A 209 -1.36 9.33 11.56
C THR A 209 -0.81 8.71 10.26
N LEU A 210 -1.68 8.49 9.27
CA LEU A 210 -1.28 7.93 7.98
C LEU A 210 -0.36 8.89 7.20
N LEU A 211 -0.60 10.20 7.25
CA LEU A 211 0.30 11.21 6.65
C LEU A 211 1.67 11.20 7.33
N GLU A 212 1.71 11.17 8.67
CA GLU A 212 2.97 11.06 9.42
C GLU A 212 3.73 9.77 9.07
N TRP A 213 3.05 8.63 8.97
CA TRP A 213 3.68 7.36 8.62
C TRP A 213 4.25 7.35 7.19
N ASN A 214 3.57 7.99 6.24
CA ASN A 214 4.07 8.14 4.87
C ASN A 214 5.41 8.90 4.81
N GLU A 215 5.64 9.83 5.75
CA GLU A 215 6.91 10.57 5.86
C GLU A 215 7.98 9.79 6.66
N GLN A 216 7.57 9.11 7.74
CA GLN A 216 8.47 8.37 8.63
C GLN A 216 9.07 7.13 7.99
N ASP A 217 8.31 6.48 7.12
CA ASP A 217 8.70 5.25 6.41
C ASP A 217 8.67 5.50 4.89
N PRO A 218 9.75 6.06 4.33
CA PRO A 218 9.84 6.40 2.92
C PRO A 218 9.80 5.15 2.02
N VAL A 219 9.28 5.33 0.80
CA VAL A 219 9.18 4.25 -0.20
C VAL A 219 10.53 3.57 -0.43
N ASP A 220 10.57 2.28 -0.24
CA ASP A 220 11.76 1.45 -0.39
C ASP A 220 11.80 0.70 -1.76
N ALA A 221 12.83 -0.11 -1.95
CA ALA A 221 12.99 -0.90 -3.17
C ALA A 221 11.97 -2.06 -3.25
N PHE A 222 11.50 -2.57 -2.10
CA PHE A 222 10.50 -3.64 -2.04
C PHE A 222 9.14 -3.13 -2.53
N GLU A 223 8.69 -1.97 -2.05
CA GLU A 223 7.45 -1.35 -2.49
C GLU A 223 7.48 -1.00 -3.99
N ARG A 224 8.58 -0.42 -4.50
CA ARG A 224 8.72 -0.10 -5.93
C ARG A 224 8.62 -1.35 -6.80
N ARG A 225 9.31 -2.43 -6.41
CA ARG A 225 9.22 -3.72 -7.10
C ARG A 225 7.81 -4.28 -7.05
N ARG A 226 7.17 -4.21 -5.88
CA ARG A 226 5.79 -4.64 -5.68
C ARG A 226 4.83 -3.89 -6.60
N ASN A 227 4.90 -2.56 -6.61
CA ASN A 227 4.08 -1.71 -7.48
C ASN A 227 4.26 -2.07 -8.96
N GLN A 228 5.49 -2.28 -9.41
CA GLN A 228 5.78 -2.72 -10.77
C GLN A 228 5.23 -4.12 -11.07
N THR A 229 5.34 -5.04 -10.12
CA THR A 229 4.83 -6.41 -10.29
C THR A 229 3.31 -6.40 -10.42
N ILE A 230 2.60 -5.65 -9.59
CA ILE A 230 1.14 -5.53 -9.67
C ILE A 230 0.74 -4.85 -10.99
N PHE A 231 1.45 -3.79 -11.40
CA PHE A 231 1.22 -3.14 -12.69
C PHE A 231 1.30 -4.13 -13.87
N ASN A 232 2.25 -5.06 -13.86
CA ASN A 232 2.37 -6.05 -14.92
C ASN A 232 1.13 -6.97 -15.04
N TRP A 233 0.35 -7.10 -13.97
CA TRP A 233 -0.89 -7.87 -13.92
C TRP A 233 -2.13 -6.99 -14.10
N GLN A 234 -2.30 -6.01 -13.20
CA GLN A 234 -3.52 -5.19 -13.12
C GLN A 234 -3.51 -4.01 -14.11
N GLN A 235 -2.36 -3.58 -14.62
CA GLN A 235 -2.18 -2.44 -15.52
C GLN A 235 -2.47 -1.07 -14.87
N ASN A 236 -2.65 -1.03 -13.55
CA ASN A 236 -2.67 0.21 -12.78
C ASN A 236 -1.57 0.22 -11.71
N ARG A 237 -1.24 1.40 -11.21
CA ARG A 237 -0.18 1.61 -10.23
C ARG A 237 -0.73 2.26 -8.98
N ASN A 238 -0.06 2.06 -7.87
CA ASN A 238 -0.28 2.90 -6.69
C ASN A 238 0.54 4.20 -6.86
N PRO A 239 -0.12 5.35 -7.09
CA PRO A 239 0.56 6.62 -7.31
C PRO A 239 1.31 7.12 -6.09
N PHE A 240 0.91 6.72 -4.89
CA PHE A 240 1.56 7.12 -3.64
C PHE A 240 2.87 6.36 -3.36
N ILE A 241 3.15 5.29 -4.12
CA ILE A 241 4.47 4.64 -4.17
C ILE A 241 5.36 5.32 -5.20
N ASP A 242 4.82 5.74 -6.34
CA ASP A 242 5.58 6.42 -7.38
C ASP A 242 5.94 7.87 -6.97
N TYR A 243 5.00 8.56 -6.32
CA TYR A 243 5.09 9.96 -5.86
C TYR A 243 4.45 10.11 -4.48
N PRO A 244 5.15 9.73 -3.39
CA PRO A 244 4.59 9.75 -2.03
C PRO A 244 4.13 11.13 -1.56
N GLU A 245 4.67 12.20 -2.14
CA GLU A 245 4.26 13.59 -1.92
C GLU A 245 2.82 13.88 -2.32
N PHE A 246 2.22 13.09 -3.20
CA PHE A 246 0.80 13.26 -3.57
C PHE A 246 -0.13 13.15 -2.37
N ALA A 247 0.24 12.36 -1.34
CA ALA A 247 -0.54 12.26 -0.12
C ALA A 247 -0.68 13.64 0.57
N ASN A 248 0.42 14.34 0.75
CA ASN A 248 0.41 15.68 1.33
C ASN A 248 -0.24 16.72 0.42
N LEU A 249 -0.09 16.61 -0.91
CA LEU A 249 -0.74 17.50 -1.86
C LEU A 249 -2.26 17.34 -1.86
N ILE A 250 -2.79 16.16 -1.52
CA ILE A 250 -4.23 15.90 -1.48
C ILE A 250 -4.82 16.20 -0.10
N TRP A 251 -4.24 15.67 0.97
CA TRP A 251 -4.81 15.70 2.33
C TRP A 251 -4.05 16.57 3.31
N GLY A 252 -2.84 17.01 2.97
CA GLY A 252 -2.04 17.85 3.84
C GLY A 252 -2.61 19.28 3.98
N ASN A 253 -2.31 19.93 5.11
CA ASN A 253 -2.71 21.34 5.36
C ASN A 253 -1.84 22.35 4.60
N ASN A 254 -1.44 22.03 3.37
CA ASN A 254 -0.53 22.87 2.61
C ASN A 254 -1.24 24.13 2.11
N THR A 255 -0.93 25.28 2.68
CA THR A 255 -1.21 26.57 2.06
C THR A 255 -0.27 26.74 0.86
N LEU A 256 -0.75 27.30 -0.24
CA LEU A 256 0.01 27.54 -1.50
C LEU A 256 1.41 28.14 -1.30
N SER A 257 1.67 28.80 -0.17
CA SER A 257 2.96 29.43 0.16
C SER A 257 4.08 28.44 0.53
N SER A 258 3.76 27.25 1.05
CA SER A 258 4.79 26.24 1.39
C SER A 258 5.23 25.44 0.17
N ILE A 259 4.33 25.24 -0.80
CA ILE A 259 4.58 24.39 -1.98
C ILE A 259 5.47 25.10 -3.02
N ILE A 260 5.39 26.45 -3.11
CA ILE A 260 6.22 27.22 -4.06
C ILE A 260 7.71 27.08 -3.74
N PHE A 261 8.10 26.87 -2.47
CA PHE A 261 9.51 26.70 -2.10
C PHE A 261 10.06 25.33 -2.54
N ASP A 262 9.29 24.24 -2.42
CA ASP A 262 9.76 22.89 -2.78
C ASP A 262 9.87 22.69 -4.29
N VAL A 263 8.94 23.25 -5.07
CA VAL A 263 8.96 23.16 -6.55
C VAL A 263 10.10 23.96 -7.16
N VAL A 264 10.49 25.08 -6.54
CA VAL A 264 11.62 25.92 -7.01
C VAL A 264 12.97 25.24 -6.74
N GLU A 265 13.13 24.47 -5.65
CA GLU A 265 14.35 23.70 -5.41
C GLU A 265 14.52 22.56 -6.41
N LEU A 266 13.46 21.86 -6.79
CA LEU A 266 13.51 20.76 -7.77
C LEU A 266 13.80 21.25 -9.21
N SER A 267 13.45 22.49 -9.54
CA SER A 267 13.75 23.10 -10.86
C SER A 267 15.19 23.60 -11.00
N ASN A 268 15.96 23.68 -9.91
CA ASN A 268 17.35 24.15 -9.90
C ASN A 268 18.39 23.00 -9.87
N ILE A 269 17.96 21.74 -9.99
CA ILE A 269 18.84 20.56 -10.05
C ILE A 269 18.83 19.98 -11.49
N ASN A 270 18.96 20.85 -12.50
CA ASN A 270 19.23 20.44 -13.89
C ASN A 270 20.59 21.00 -14.33
#